data_1c1a0b7e14276537cd147d6eac9b1db6
#
_entry.id   1c1a0b7e14276537cd147d6eac9b1db6
#
_cell.length_a   1.000
_cell.length_b   1.000
_cell.length_c   1.000
_cell.angle_alpha   90.00
_cell.angle_beta   90.00
_cell.angle_gamma   90.00
#
_symmetry.space_group_name_H-M   'P 1'
#
loop_
_entity.id
_entity.type
_entity.pdbx_description
1 polymer ?
#
loop_
_entity_poly.entity_id
_entity_poly.type
_entity_poly.pdbx_seq_one_letter_code
_entity_poly.pdbx_strand_id
1 'polypeptide(L)'
;DIDTPVFSKRSGVTVDNAYETSFKLIDDLKADYGMSTEVAAGFVGNLWHETGGFKYMQEIRPLVKGSKGGLGFAQWTGKRRDNFESYLKKEGKEDTASYDANYGFLKKELDTTESRVLKKLEGISNIKDATKVVSETYLIPSKKYAKIDERIEAAEDILKRYNEDRSLTDEDN
;
A
#
# COMPACT_ATOMS: atom_id res chain seq x y z
N ASP A 1 26.12 3.52 2.73
CA ASP A 1 25.81 2.62 3.82
C ASP A 1 25.36 1.26 3.25
N ILE A 2 26.17 0.21 3.51
CA ILE A 2 25.94 -1.14 2.99
C ILE A 2 24.70 -1.82 3.59
N ASP A 3 24.19 -1.30 4.69
CA ASP A 3 23.03 -1.83 5.40
C ASP A 3 21.71 -1.20 4.93
N THR A 4 21.74 -0.29 3.98
CA THR A 4 20.55 0.36 3.45
C THR A 4 20.05 -0.36 2.21
N PRO A 5 18.77 -0.79 2.16
CA PRO A 5 18.19 -1.36 0.95
C PRO A 5 18.24 -0.37 -0.22
N VAL A 6 18.51 -0.88 -1.42
CA VAL A 6 18.50 -0.09 -2.64
C VAL A 6 17.24 -0.43 -3.44
N PHE A 7 16.54 0.60 -3.88
CA PHE A 7 15.27 0.46 -4.60
C PHE A 7 15.38 1.04 -6.01
N SER A 8 14.67 0.42 -6.93
CA SER A 8 14.47 0.91 -8.28
C SER A 8 13.43 2.04 -8.25
N LYS A 9 13.82 3.23 -8.72
CA LYS A 9 12.91 4.37 -8.80
C LYS A 9 12.01 4.24 -10.02
N ARG A 10 10.69 4.32 -9.82
CA ARG A 10 9.73 4.34 -10.91
C ARG A 10 9.80 5.69 -11.64
N SER A 11 9.99 5.65 -12.95
CA SER A 11 10.05 6.84 -13.79
C SER A 11 8.69 7.55 -13.85
N GLY A 12 8.72 8.89 -13.85
CA GLY A 12 7.52 9.71 -14.04
C GLY A 12 6.62 9.87 -12.82
N VAL A 13 7.00 9.34 -11.64
CA VAL A 13 6.20 9.54 -10.42
C VAL A 13 6.50 10.91 -9.83
N THR A 14 5.46 11.72 -9.72
CA THR A 14 5.50 13.05 -9.07
C THR A 14 4.70 12.99 -7.77
N VAL A 15 4.79 14.05 -6.97
CA VAL A 15 3.99 14.18 -5.74
C VAL A 15 2.49 14.14 -6.09
N ASP A 16 2.10 14.81 -7.15
CA ASP A 16 0.68 14.89 -7.56
C ASP A 16 0.12 13.54 -7.95
N ASN A 17 0.81 12.77 -8.81
CA ASN A 17 0.31 11.44 -9.19
C ASN A 17 0.43 10.41 -8.06
N ALA A 18 1.31 10.61 -7.08
CA ALA A 18 1.32 9.81 -5.86
C ALA A 18 0.05 10.01 -5.04
N TYR A 19 -0.43 11.25 -4.91
CA TYR A 19 -1.70 11.52 -4.24
C TYR A 19 -2.90 11.01 -5.06
N GLU A 20 -2.88 11.14 -6.38
CA GLU A 20 -3.92 10.56 -7.25
C GLU A 20 -4.02 9.04 -7.05
N THR A 21 -2.90 8.34 -7.02
CA THR A 21 -2.85 6.91 -6.73
C THR A 21 -3.43 6.60 -5.36
N SER A 22 -3.07 7.39 -4.35
CA SER A 22 -3.58 7.25 -2.98
C SER A 22 -5.09 7.41 -2.92
N PHE A 23 -5.63 8.42 -3.61
CA PHE A 23 -7.08 8.69 -3.63
C PHE A 23 -7.85 7.59 -4.35
N LYS A 24 -7.31 7.09 -5.45
CA LYS A 24 -7.89 5.95 -6.17
C LYS A 24 -7.93 4.69 -5.29
N LEU A 25 -6.86 4.43 -4.54
CA LEU A 25 -6.81 3.32 -3.59
C LEU A 25 -7.87 3.46 -2.50
N ILE A 26 -8.02 4.66 -1.94
CA ILE A 26 -9.07 4.94 -0.94
C ILE A 26 -10.44 4.63 -1.53
N ASP A 27 -10.75 5.18 -2.70
CA ASP A 27 -12.04 4.98 -3.36
C ASP A 27 -12.32 3.49 -3.62
N ASP A 28 -11.33 2.77 -4.13
CA ASP A 28 -11.49 1.35 -4.45
C ASP A 28 -11.65 0.49 -3.20
N LEU A 29 -10.89 0.75 -2.13
CA LEU A 29 -11.04 0.04 -0.86
C LEU A 29 -12.40 0.31 -0.21
N LYS A 30 -12.90 1.53 -0.30
CA LYS A 30 -14.26 1.87 0.16
C LYS A 30 -15.33 1.13 -0.64
N ALA A 31 -15.20 1.12 -1.95
CA ALA A 31 -16.17 0.49 -2.86
C ALA A 31 -16.16 -1.03 -2.73
N ASP A 32 -15.00 -1.66 -2.67
CA ASP A 32 -14.87 -3.12 -2.69
C ASP A 32 -15.08 -3.75 -1.32
N TYR A 33 -14.76 -3.06 -0.23
CA TYR A 33 -14.79 -3.63 1.13
C TYR A 33 -15.66 -2.87 2.12
N GLY A 34 -16.28 -1.77 1.70
CA GLY A 34 -17.10 -0.96 2.63
C GLY A 34 -16.28 -0.28 3.72
N MET A 35 -14.99 -0.06 3.51
CA MET A 35 -14.15 0.62 4.49
C MET A 35 -14.59 2.07 4.67
N SER A 36 -14.47 2.62 5.90
CA SER A 36 -14.57 4.05 6.11
C SER A 36 -13.39 4.75 5.43
N THR A 37 -13.50 6.04 5.19
CA THR A 37 -12.39 6.82 4.62
C THR A 37 -11.15 6.75 5.52
N GLU A 38 -11.34 6.79 6.84
CA GLU A 38 -10.24 6.71 7.83
C GLU A 38 -9.52 5.37 7.78
N VAL A 39 -10.26 4.27 7.69
CA VAL A 39 -9.67 2.93 7.61
C VAL A 39 -8.92 2.74 6.29
N ALA A 40 -9.54 3.15 5.18
CA ALA A 40 -8.88 3.10 3.86
C ALA A 40 -7.61 3.96 3.84
N ALA A 41 -7.65 5.17 4.39
CA ALA A 41 -6.47 6.04 4.47
C ALA A 41 -5.36 5.41 5.33
N GLY A 42 -5.70 4.74 6.42
CA GLY A 42 -4.74 3.99 7.23
C GLY A 42 -4.06 2.88 6.43
N PHE A 43 -4.82 2.17 5.62
CA PHE A 43 -4.28 1.16 4.70
C PHE A 43 -3.32 1.80 3.70
N VAL A 44 -3.75 2.86 3.05
CA VAL A 44 -2.97 3.55 2.00
C VAL A 44 -1.72 4.21 2.56
N GLY A 45 -1.77 4.75 3.77
CA GLY A 45 -0.59 5.31 4.46
C GLY A 45 0.52 4.29 4.63
N ASN A 46 0.16 3.03 4.91
CA ASN A 46 1.11 1.93 4.96
C ASN A 46 1.76 1.67 3.58
N LEU A 47 0.96 1.64 2.53
CA LEU A 47 1.47 1.41 1.17
C LEU A 47 2.37 2.58 0.71
N TRP A 48 1.99 3.79 1.04
CA TRP A 48 2.82 4.98 0.80
C TRP A 48 4.18 4.83 1.46
N HIS A 49 4.19 4.43 2.74
CA HIS A 49 5.44 4.25 3.49
C HIS A 49 6.32 3.18 2.86
N GLU A 50 5.73 2.04 2.47
CA GLU A 50 6.48 0.94 1.86
C GLU A 50 7.17 1.33 0.56
N THR A 51 6.58 2.24 -0.20
CA THR A 51 7.02 2.59 -1.55
C THR A 51 7.59 4.00 -1.67
N GLY A 52 7.70 4.73 -0.57
CA GLY A 52 8.14 6.12 -0.63
C GLY A 52 7.26 6.99 -1.53
N GLY A 53 5.93 6.87 -1.37
CA GLY A 53 4.96 7.57 -2.21
C GLY A 53 4.84 6.96 -3.61
N PHE A 54 4.82 5.66 -3.71
CA PHE A 54 4.68 4.89 -4.95
C PHE A 54 5.82 5.11 -5.96
N LYS A 55 6.99 5.58 -5.48
CA LYS A 55 8.17 5.80 -6.31
C LYS A 55 9.06 4.57 -6.41
N TYR A 56 9.14 3.78 -5.36
CA TYR A 56 10.09 2.67 -5.23
C TYR A 56 9.32 1.35 -5.20
N MET A 57 9.14 0.75 -6.38
CA MET A 57 8.32 -0.45 -6.55
C MET A 57 9.10 -1.74 -6.44
N GLN A 58 10.43 -1.70 -6.51
CA GLN A 58 11.26 -2.89 -6.43
C GLN A 58 12.52 -2.63 -5.63
N GLU A 59 12.74 -3.48 -4.62
CA GLU A 59 13.99 -3.52 -3.87
C GLU A 59 15.02 -4.31 -4.67
N ILE A 60 16.09 -3.65 -5.11
CA ILE A 60 17.13 -4.24 -5.97
C ILE A 60 18.37 -4.72 -5.20
N ARG A 61 18.52 -4.33 -3.95
CA ARG A 61 19.58 -4.82 -3.06
C ARG A 61 18.95 -5.16 -1.71
N PRO A 62 18.35 -6.36 -1.59
CA PRO A 62 17.70 -6.75 -0.34
C PRO A 62 18.74 -7.02 0.75
N LEU A 63 18.35 -6.77 2.00
CA LEU A 63 19.20 -7.01 3.17
C LEU A 63 19.34 -8.50 3.47
N VAL A 64 18.35 -9.32 3.12
CA VAL A 64 18.36 -10.76 3.34
C VAL A 64 19.01 -11.44 2.15
N LYS A 65 20.14 -12.14 2.41
CA LYS A 65 20.87 -12.88 1.38
C LYS A 65 19.97 -13.93 0.71
N GLY A 66 19.96 -13.94 -0.62
CA GLY A 66 19.15 -14.87 -1.41
C GLY A 66 17.71 -14.43 -1.64
N SER A 67 17.27 -13.34 -1.02
CA SER A 67 15.95 -12.74 -1.25
C SER A 67 15.98 -11.90 -2.51
N LYS A 68 14.87 -11.91 -3.26
CA LYS A 68 14.65 -10.96 -4.37
C LYS A 68 14.25 -9.58 -3.86
N GLY A 69 13.89 -9.45 -2.58
CA GLY A 69 13.42 -8.20 -1.97
C GLY A 69 11.95 -7.93 -2.21
N GLY A 70 11.50 -6.73 -1.85
CA GLY A 70 10.13 -6.29 -2.01
C GLY A 70 9.79 -5.88 -3.43
N LEU A 71 8.55 -6.15 -3.83
CA LEU A 71 8.02 -5.77 -5.13
C LEU A 71 6.59 -5.25 -4.99
N GLY A 72 6.26 -4.16 -5.67
CA GLY A 72 4.93 -3.61 -5.77
C GLY A 72 4.49 -2.74 -4.60
N PHE A 73 3.21 -2.41 -4.55
CA PHE A 73 2.62 -1.47 -3.59
C PHE A 73 2.84 -1.86 -2.13
N ALA A 74 2.77 -3.15 -1.80
CA ALA A 74 2.97 -3.63 -0.44
C ALA A 74 4.39 -4.14 -0.19
N GLN A 75 5.28 -3.98 -1.16
CA GLN A 75 6.64 -4.52 -1.11
C GLN A 75 6.61 -6.00 -0.74
N TRP A 76 5.82 -6.77 -1.49
CA TRP A 76 5.68 -8.20 -1.28
C TRP A 76 7.04 -8.90 -1.41
N THR A 77 7.36 -9.73 -0.42
CA THR A 77 8.62 -10.48 -0.34
C THR A 77 8.34 -11.99 -0.27
N GLY A 78 9.38 -12.79 -0.46
CA GLY A 78 9.31 -14.24 -0.29
C GLY A 78 8.16 -14.88 -1.05
N LYS A 79 7.38 -15.68 -0.36
CA LYS A 79 6.23 -16.40 -0.94
C LYS A 79 5.18 -15.46 -1.52
N ARG A 80 4.93 -14.31 -0.86
CA ARG A 80 3.97 -13.34 -1.36
C ARG A 80 4.43 -12.69 -2.66
N ARG A 81 5.72 -12.41 -2.79
CA ARG A 81 6.28 -11.94 -4.05
C ARG A 81 6.13 -12.98 -5.16
N ASP A 82 6.44 -14.24 -4.86
CA ASP A 82 6.25 -15.33 -5.82
C ASP A 82 4.79 -15.44 -6.26
N ASN A 83 3.87 -15.28 -5.33
CA ASN A 83 2.43 -15.27 -5.60
C ASN A 83 2.02 -14.08 -6.48
N PHE A 84 2.59 -12.90 -6.23
CA PHE A 84 2.35 -11.72 -7.06
C PHE A 84 2.86 -11.95 -8.50
N GLU A 85 4.07 -12.45 -8.66
CA GLU A 85 4.64 -12.75 -9.97
C GLU A 85 3.80 -13.80 -10.73
N SER A 86 3.33 -14.84 -10.04
CA SER A 86 2.44 -15.85 -10.62
C SER A 86 1.09 -15.27 -11.04
N TYR A 87 0.52 -14.39 -10.20
CA TYR A 87 -0.71 -13.67 -10.52
C TYR A 87 -0.56 -12.83 -11.79
N LEU A 88 0.52 -12.07 -11.90
CA LEU A 88 0.79 -11.24 -13.07
C LEU A 88 0.90 -12.08 -14.33
N LYS A 89 1.60 -13.19 -14.27
CA LYS A 89 1.75 -14.11 -15.41
C LYS A 89 0.40 -14.68 -15.82
N LYS A 90 -0.41 -15.13 -14.87
CA LYS A 90 -1.74 -15.69 -15.14
C LYS A 90 -2.68 -14.66 -15.75
N GLU A 91 -2.64 -13.41 -15.28
CA GLU A 91 -3.50 -12.33 -15.75
C GLU A 91 -2.95 -11.62 -17.00
N GLY A 92 -1.78 -12.02 -17.49
CA GLY A 92 -1.17 -11.40 -18.67
C GLY A 92 -0.71 -9.97 -18.44
N LYS A 93 -0.37 -9.61 -17.19
CA LYS A 93 0.09 -8.26 -16.82
C LYS A 93 1.61 -8.23 -16.79
N GLU A 94 2.21 -7.34 -17.57
CA GLU A 94 3.66 -7.22 -17.67
C GLU A 94 4.26 -6.15 -16.76
N ASP A 95 3.52 -5.05 -16.52
CA ASP A 95 4.01 -3.94 -15.71
C ASP A 95 3.77 -4.18 -14.22
N THR A 96 4.83 -4.57 -13.51
CA THR A 96 4.81 -4.82 -12.06
C THR A 96 4.54 -3.57 -11.22
N ALA A 97 4.58 -2.39 -11.82
CA ALA A 97 4.34 -1.11 -11.15
C ALA A 97 2.98 -0.51 -11.47
N SER A 98 2.19 -1.13 -12.35
CA SER A 98 0.88 -0.58 -12.72
C SER A 98 -0.12 -0.66 -11.58
N TYR A 99 -1.09 0.25 -11.58
CA TYR A 99 -2.17 0.25 -10.59
C TYR A 99 -2.97 -1.06 -10.68
N ASP A 100 -3.37 -1.45 -11.88
CA ASP A 100 -4.19 -2.66 -12.07
C ASP A 100 -3.51 -3.93 -11.56
N ALA A 101 -2.21 -4.07 -11.84
CA ALA A 101 -1.44 -5.22 -11.36
C ALA A 101 -1.40 -5.25 -9.83
N ASN A 102 -1.10 -4.12 -9.22
CA ASN A 102 -0.90 -4.01 -7.78
C ASN A 102 -2.22 -4.09 -7.00
N TYR A 103 -3.21 -3.31 -7.39
CA TYR A 103 -4.50 -3.36 -6.71
C TYR A 103 -5.19 -4.71 -6.92
N GLY A 104 -5.11 -5.25 -8.13
CA GLY A 104 -5.67 -6.59 -8.43
C GLY A 104 -5.10 -7.67 -7.52
N PHE A 105 -3.79 -7.67 -7.29
CA PHE A 105 -3.18 -8.65 -6.39
C PHE A 105 -3.49 -8.36 -4.91
N LEU A 106 -3.49 -7.10 -4.50
CA LEU A 106 -3.89 -6.70 -3.15
C LEU A 106 -5.31 -7.19 -2.86
N LYS A 107 -6.24 -6.98 -3.77
CA LYS A 107 -7.61 -7.45 -3.68
C LYS A 107 -7.66 -8.98 -3.59
N LYS A 108 -6.89 -9.68 -4.43
CA LYS A 108 -6.81 -11.15 -4.36
C LYS A 108 -6.33 -11.62 -2.99
N GLU A 109 -5.32 -10.99 -2.41
CA GLU A 109 -4.86 -11.33 -1.06
C GLU A 109 -5.95 -11.10 -0.01
N LEU A 110 -6.60 -9.94 -0.03
CA LEU A 110 -7.66 -9.60 0.93
C LEU A 110 -8.88 -10.52 0.79
N ASP A 111 -9.15 -11.00 -0.42
CA ASP A 111 -10.26 -11.93 -0.69
C ASP A 111 -9.91 -13.38 -0.31
N THR A 112 -8.64 -13.73 -0.17
CA THR A 112 -8.18 -15.12 0.03
C THR A 112 -7.20 -15.27 1.19
N THR A 113 -5.89 -15.22 0.92
CA THR A 113 -4.85 -15.56 1.89
C THR A 113 -4.73 -14.57 3.04
N GLU A 114 -5.14 -13.33 2.86
CA GLU A 114 -5.05 -12.26 3.85
C GLU A 114 -6.41 -11.76 4.32
N SER A 115 -7.45 -12.56 4.14
CA SER A 115 -8.84 -12.19 4.50
C SER A 115 -9.01 -11.87 5.99
N ARG A 116 -8.16 -12.41 6.86
CA ARG A 116 -8.17 -12.10 8.30
C ARG A 116 -7.97 -10.62 8.59
N VAL A 117 -7.27 -9.91 7.70
CA VAL A 117 -7.02 -8.46 7.85
C VAL A 117 -8.33 -7.69 7.90
N LEU A 118 -9.27 -8.05 7.03
CA LEU A 118 -10.59 -7.40 6.99
C LEU A 118 -11.34 -7.59 8.32
N LYS A 119 -11.25 -8.78 8.92
CA LYS A 119 -11.87 -9.06 10.22
C LYS A 119 -11.21 -8.23 11.33
N LYS A 120 -9.90 -8.08 11.29
CA LYS A 120 -9.17 -7.28 12.27
C LYS A 120 -9.49 -5.79 12.16
N LEU A 121 -9.94 -5.33 11.02
CA LEU A 121 -10.37 -3.95 10.81
C LEU A 121 -11.82 -3.68 11.23
N GLU A 122 -12.62 -4.73 11.44
CA GLU A 122 -14.01 -4.57 11.89
C GLU A 122 -14.05 -3.82 13.23
N GLY A 123 -14.90 -2.81 13.34
CA GLY A 123 -15.05 -2.00 14.55
C GLY A 123 -13.96 -0.94 14.72
N ILE A 124 -12.94 -0.90 13.89
CA ILE A 124 -11.93 0.15 13.90
C ILE A 124 -12.50 1.38 13.17
N SER A 125 -12.46 2.54 13.82
CA SER A 125 -13.05 3.76 13.28
C SER A 125 -12.04 4.90 13.10
N ASN A 126 -10.91 4.87 13.81
CA ASN A 126 -9.93 5.95 13.75
C ASN A 126 -8.69 5.54 12.94
N ILE A 127 -8.05 6.55 12.36
CA ILE A 127 -6.95 6.35 11.44
C ILE A 127 -5.70 5.74 12.10
N LYS A 128 -5.43 6.11 13.35
CA LYS A 128 -4.24 5.61 14.06
C LYS A 128 -4.34 4.12 14.29
N ASP A 129 -5.47 3.65 14.79
CA ASP A 129 -5.71 2.23 15.04
C ASP A 129 -5.75 1.44 13.72
N ALA A 130 -6.39 1.98 12.68
CA ALA A 130 -6.42 1.36 11.36
C ALA A 130 -5.00 1.19 10.79
N THR A 131 -4.18 2.23 10.88
CA THR A 131 -2.79 2.19 10.41
C THR A 131 -2.00 1.12 11.15
N LYS A 132 -2.13 1.03 12.46
CA LYS A 132 -1.45 0.02 13.29
C LYS A 132 -1.90 -1.39 12.92
N VAL A 133 -3.19 -1.62 12.79
CA VAL A 133 -3.74 -2.95 12.46
C VAL A 133 -3.21 -3.40 11.09
N VAL A 134 -3.24 -2.55 10.08
CA VAL A 134 -2.74 -2.90 8.75
C VAL A 134 -1.24 -3.17 8.77
N SER A 135 -0.45 -2.36 9.49
CA SER A 135 0.98 -2.60 9.65
C SER A 135 1.26 -3.96 10.26
N GLU A 136 0.58 -4.30 11.34
CA GLU A 136 0.81 -5.52 12.12
C GLU A 136 0.27 -6.77 11.44
N THR A 137 -0.85 -6.68 10.73
CA THR A 137 -1.55 -7.86 10.19
C THR A 137 -1.35 -8.08 8.70
N TYR A 138 -1.14 -7.02 7.93
CA TYR A 138 -0.99 -7.11 6.47
C TYR A 138 0.46 -6.97 6.01
N LEU A 139 1.15 -5.90 6.40
CA LEU A 139 2.55 -5.66 5.99
C LEU A 139 3.54 -6.51 6.80
N ILE A 140 3.31 -6.66 8.08
CA ILE A 140 4.11 -7.45 9.04
C ILE A 140 5.61 -7.11 8.95
N PRO A 141 6.00 -5.82 9.06
CA PRO A 141 7.40 -5.44 9.01
C PRO A 141 8.14 -5.92 10.28
N SER A 142 9.46 -6.11 10.18
CA SER A 142 10.26 -6.31 11.39
C SER A 142 10.19 -5.06 12.26
N LYS A 143 10.41 -5.22 13.59
CA LYS A 143 10.38 -4.10 14.54
C LYS A 143 11.29 -2.95 14.13
N LYS A 144 12.46 -3.26 13.56
CA LYS A 144 13.43 -2.26 13.08
C LYS A 144 12.84 -1.36 11.99
N TYR A 145 11.97 -1.90 11.13
CA TYR A 145 11.40 -1.21 9.97
C TYR A 145 9.91 -0.91 10.12
N ALA A 146 9.34 -1.14 11.30
CA ALA A 146 7.91 -0.91 11.53
C ALA A 146 7.53 0.56 11.32
N LYS A 147 8.28 1.49 11.95
CA LYS A 147 8.11 2.94 11.73
C LYS A 147 6.65 3.39 11.79
N ILE A 148 5.95 2.96 12.84
CA ILE A 148 4.49 3.16 12.94
C ILE A 148 4.10 4.65 12.94
N ASP A 149 4.89 5.50 13.58
CA ASP A 149 4.61 6.94 13.63
C ASP A 149 4.68 7.58 12.24
N GLU A 150 5.65 7.14 11.41
CA GLU A 150 5.79 7.61 10.04
C GLU A 150 4.63 7.15 9.16
N ARG A 151 4.14 5.91 9.38
CA ARG A 151 2.98 5.37 8.66
C ARG A 151 1.71 6.12 9.02
N ILE A 152 1.53 6.44 10.30
CA ILE A 152 0.38 7.24 10.79
C ILE A 152 0.45 8.65 10.20
N GLU A 153 1.61 9.28 10.20
CA GLU A 153 1.80 10.61 9.62
C GLU A 153 1.43 10.63 8.13
N ALA A 154 1.88 9.63 7.38
CA ALA A 154 1.51 9.49 5.97
C ALA A 154 0.01 9.32 5.81
N ALA A 155 -0.62 8.47 6.62
CA ALA A 155 -2.05 8.21 6.56
C ALA A 155 -2.87 9.48 6.87
N GLU A 156 -2.47 10.23 7.89
CA GLU A 156 -3.13 11.48 8.29
C GLU A 156 -3.02 12.55 7.19
N ASP A 157 -1.85 12.69 6.57
CA ASP A 157 -1.64 13.62 5.48
C ASP A 157 -2.51 13.26 4.26
N ILE A 158 -2.52 11.98 3.89
CA ILE A 158 -3.34 11.48 2.77
C ILE A 158 -4.82 11.72 3.04
N LEU A 159 -5.29 11.44 4.25
CA LEU A 159 -6.68 11.65 4.65
C LEU A 159 -7.08 13.12 4.50
N LYS A 160 -6.25 14.02 5.02
CA LYS A 160 -6.49 15.46 4.93
C LYS A 160 -6.63 15.91 3.48
N ARG A 161 -5.69 15.50 2.63
CA ARG A 161 -5.70 15.87 1.21
C ARG A 161 -6.87 15.25 0.45
N TYR A 162 -7.21 14.02 0.78
CA TYR A 162 -8.39 13.36 0.19
C TYR A 162 -9.67 14.12 0.53
N ASN A 163 -9.85 14.49 1.78
CA ASN A 163 -11.04 15.23 2.23
C ASN A 163 -11.13 16.62 1.58
N GLU A 164 -10.00 17.31 1.44
CA GLU A 164 -9.92 18.59 0.74
C GLU A 164 -10.30 18.44 -0.73
N ASP A 165 -9.77 17.43 -1.41
CA ASP A 165 -10.06 17.16 -2.83
C ASP A 165 -11.55 16.85 -3.06
N ARG A 166 -12.16 16.03 -2.20
CA ARG A 166 -13.56 15.66 -2.29
C ARG A 166 -14.50 16.84 -1.96
N SER A 167 -14.11 17.72 -1.04
CA SER A 167 -14.87 18.93 -0.72
C SER A 167 -14.94 19.87 -1.92
N LEU A 168 -13.82 20.06 -2.63
CA LEU A 168 -13.79 20.90 -3.85
C LEU A 168 -14.69 20.31 -4.95
N THR A 169 -14.71 19.00 -5.10
CA THR A 169 -15.57 18.31 -6.09
C THR A 169 -17.04 18.48 -5.74
N ASP A 170 -17.42 18.42 -4.46
CA ASP A 170 -18.80 18.57 -4.00
C ASP A 170 -19.30 20.02 -4.15
N GLU A 171 -18.43 21.03 -4.00
CA GLU A 171 -18.76 22.44 -4.20
C GLU A 171 -19.02 22.78 -5.67
N ASP A 172 -18.40 22.04 -6.61
CA ASP A 172 -18.57 22.24 -8.05
C ASP A 172 -19.84 21.56 -8.60
N ASN A 173 -20.53 20.80 -7.80
CA ASN A 173 -21.79 20.14 -8.13
C ASN A 173 -22.97 20.84 -7.44
#